data_ccc521db931f0b9f32878f87e53de44f
#
_entry.id   ccc521db931f0b9f32878f87e53de44f
#
_cell.length_a   1.000
_cell.length_b   1.000
_cell.length_c   1.000
_cell.angle_alpha   90.00
_cell.angle_beta   90.00
_cell.angle_gamma   90.00
#
_symmetry.space_group_name_H-M   'P 1'
#
loop_
_entity.id
_entity.type
_entity.pdbx_description
1 polymer ?
#
loop_
_entity_poly.entity_id
_entity_poly.type
_entity_poly.pdbx_seq_one_letter_code
_entity_poly.pdbx_strand_id
1 'polypeptide(L)'
;MEDKALATLRIHLERRKLPTETKPIPTELKDVSAYTMGNKLVLFSQKDKMLERDVKTYLAYAEEYQYTNGIVIVSLSKPSENLLNIIRAHHTANKVAFFHIRELQMDITTHRMSVPHRILPPDEAKVVLEKNRVLKPEDQLPWIDSQDIQARIIGAVPGDIIEITRHSDTVGKCIYYRYCVADVNVA
;
A
#
# COMPACT_ATOMS: atom_id res chain seq x y z
N MET A 1 8.09 -18.76 4.20
CA MET A 1 7.82 -17.34 4.44
C MET A 1 6.90 -16.77 3.35
N GLU A 2 7.14 -17.09 2.09
CA GLU A 2 6.32 -16.63 0.96
C GLU A 2 4.85 -17.02 1.08
N ASP A 3 4.55 -18.30 1.42
CA ASP A 3 3.17 -18.76 1.57
C ASP A 3 2.36 -17.97 2.61
N LYS A 4 2.99 -17.62 3.75
CA LYS A 4 2.35 -16.76 4.75
C LYS A 4 2.12 -15.34 4.24
N ALA A 5 3.09 -14.80 3.51
CA ALA A 5 2.96 -13.47 2.92
C ALA A 5 1.85 -13.44 1.85
N LEU A 6 1.75 -14.47 1.01
CA LEU A 6 0.64 -14.62 0.05
C LEU A 6 -0.71 -14.73 0.74
N ALA A 7 -0.80 -15.51 1.82
CA ALA A 7 -2.03 -15.62 2.61
C ALA A 7 -2.45 -14.27 3.21
N THR A 8 -1.51 -13.51 3.76
CA THR A 8 -1.79 -12.17 4.31
C THR A 8 -2.20 -11.19 3.22
N LEU A 9 -1.51 -11.17 2.09
CA LEU A 9 -1.90 -10.34 0.94
C LEU A 9 -3.30 -10.69 0.42
N ARG A 10 -3.66 -11.99 0.40
CA ARG A 10 -5.00 -12.43 0.04
C ARG A 10 -6.05 -11.81 0.96
N ILE A 11 -5.85 -11.87 2.28
CA ILE A 11 -6.74 -11.26 3.27
C ILE A 11 -6.89 -9.75 3.04
N HIS A 12 -5.78 -9.05 2.74
CA HIS A 12 -5.82 -7.61 2.45
C HIS A 12 -6.63 -7.30 1.19
N LEU A 13 -6.51 -8.10 0.13
CA LEU A 13 -7.27 -7.93 -1.11
C LEU A 13 -8.75 -8.28 -0.93
N GLU A 14 -9.08 -9.33 -0.18
CA GLU A 14 -10.45 -9.70 0.16
C GLU A 14 -11.19 -8.56 0.88
N ARG A 15 -10.54 -7.92 1.85
CA ARG A 15 -11.10 -6.75 2.54
C ARG A 15 -11.36 -5.57 1.60
N ARG A 16 -10.54 -5.46 0.55
CA ARG A 16 -10.71 -4.45 -0.50
C ARG A 16 -11.72 -4.88 -1.58
N LYS A 17 -12.35 -6.05 -1.43
CA LYS A 17 -13.27 -6.66 -2.42
C LYS A 17 -12.63 -6.84 -3.80
N LEU A 18 -11.33 -7.13 -3.82
CA LEU A 18 -10.56 -7.39 -5.03
C LEU A 18 -10.41 -8.91 -5.27
N PRO A 19 -10.25 -9.35 -6.53
CA PRO A 19 -10.02 -10.76 -6.83
C PRO A 19 -8.75 -11.28 -6.13
N THR A 20 -8.80 -12.51 -5.61
CA THR A 20 -7.74 -13.11 -4.79
C THR A 20 -7.18 -14.41 -5.36
N GLU A 21 -7.58 -14.77 -6.58
CA GLU A 21 -7.02 -15.94 -7.25
C GLU A 21 -5.51 -15.79 -7.41
N THR A 22 -4.76 -16.75 -6.84
CA THR A 22 -3.29 -16.72 -6.86
C THR A 22 -2.80 -17.80 -7.82
N LYS A 23 -2.01 -17.41 -8.81
CA LYS A 23 -1.37 -18.32 -9.78
C LYS A 23 0.11 -17.98 -9.87
N PRO A 24 1.01 -18.98 -9.77
CA PRO A 24 2.43 -18.77 -10.03
C PRO A 24 2.64 -18.46 -11.52
N ILE A 25 3.57 -17.54 -11.80
CA ILE A 25 3.95 -17.20 -13.16
C ILE A 25 5.42 -17.59 -13.33
N PRO A 26 5.79 -18.29 -14.42
CA PRO A 26 7.17 -18.45 -14.78
C PRO A 26 7.76 -17.07 -15.08
N THR A 27 8.88 -16.73 -14.46
CA THR A 27 9.57 -15.47 -14.68
C THR A 27 11.01 -15.71 -15.10
N GLU A 28 11.52 -14.90 -16.02
CA GLU A 28 12.92 -14.89 -16.46
C GLU A 28 13.80 -14.06 -15.51
N LEU A 29 13.19 -13.38 -14.52
CA LEU A 29 13.91 -12.56 -13.56
C LEU A 29 14.68 -13.46 -12.59
N LYS A 30 15.98 -13.19 -12.43
CA LYS A 30 16.84 -13.94 -11.50
C LYS A 30 16.46 -13.60 -10.05
N ASP A 31 16.39 -14.62 -9.22
CA ASP A 31 16.12 -14.51 -7.77
C ASP A 31 14.78 -13.82 -7.45
N VAL A 32 13.77 -14.04 -8.30
CA VAL A 32 12.42 -13.49 -8.14
C VAL A 32 11.38 -14.57 -8.36
N SER A 33 10.47 -14.73 -7.39
CA SER A 33 9.26 -15.54 -7.56
C SER A 33 8.11 -14.61 -7.94
N ALA A 34 7.42 -14.90 -9.05
CA ALA A 34 6.31 -14.09 -9.53
C ALA A 34 4.98 -14.82 -9.39
N TYR A 35 3.96 -14.09 -8.92
CA TYR A 35 2.59 -14.59 -8.80
C TYR A 35 1.61 -13.55 -9.34
N THR A 36 0.53 -13.99 -9.96
CA THR A 36 -0.66 -13.14 -10.13
C THR A 36 -1.57 -13.33 -8.95
N MET A 37 -2.11 -12.25 -8.45
CA MET A 37 -3.16 -12.27 -7.45
C MET A 37 -4.33 -11.40 -7.95
N GLY A 38 -5.34 -12.06 -8.48
CA GLY A 38 -6.35 -11.38 -9.30
C GLY A 38 -5.71 -10.70 -10.51
N ASN A 39 -5.84 -9.38 -10.58
CA ASN A 39 -5.25 -8.57 -11.66
C ASN A 39 -3.96 -7.84 -11.24
N LYS A 40 -3.35 -8.22 -10.11
CA LYS A 40 -2.10 -7.63 -9.61
C LYS A 40 -0.94 -8.59 -9.79
N LEU A 41 0.22 -8.04 -10.11
CA LEU A 41 1.48 -8.76 -10.12
C LEU A 41 2.13 -8.69 -8.73
N VAL A 42 2.48 -9.84 -8.17
CA VAL A 42 3.20 -9.94 -6.89
C VAL A 42 4.57 -10.52 -7.15
N LEU A 43 5.61 -9.78 -6.84
CA LEU A 43 7.00 -10.16 -7.05
C LEU A 43 7.70 -10.32 -5.69
N PHE A 44 8.20 -11.52 -5.41
CA PHE A 44 9.04 -11.79 -4.25
C PHE A 44 10.51 -11.74 -4.66
N SER A 45 11.22 -10.73 -4.21
CA SER A 45 12.66 -10.63 -4.42
C SER A 45 13.41 -11.38 -3.32
N GLN A 46 14.20 -12.38 -3.71
CA GLN A 46 15.04 -13.16 -2.79
C GLN A 46 16.43 -12.54 -2.60
N LYS A 47 16.67 -11.35 -3.16
CA LYS A 47 17.92 -10.62 -3.04
C LYS A 47 18.11 -10.08 -1.62
N ASP A 48 19.32 -10.22 -1.08
CA ASP A 48 19.68 -9.66 0.22
C ASP A 48 19.60 -8.13 0.25
N LYS A 49 19.86 -7.48 -0.90
CA LYS A 49 19.76 -6.04 -1.07
C LYS A 49 19.11 -5.71 -2.42
N MET A 50 18.01 -4.99 -2.36
CA MET A 50 17.34 -4.48 -3.56
C MET A 50 17.94 -3.13 -3.97
N LEU A 51 18.23 -2.98 -5.25
CA LEU A 51 18.77 -1.77 -5.85
C LEU A 51 17.70 -1.08 -6.71
N GLU A 52 17.91 0.19 -7.01
CA GLU A 52 17.02 0.98 -7.87
C GLU A 52 16.78 0.34 -9.25
N ARG A 53 17.86 -0.20 -9.85
CA ARG A 53 17.77 -0.90 -11.14
C ARG A 53 16.82 -2.10 -11.09
N ASP A 54 16.73 -2.80 -9.95
CA ASP A 54 15.86 -3.96 -9.82
C ASP A 54 14.39 -3.53 -9.84
N VAL A 55 14.05 -2.43 -9.15
CA VAL A 55 12.70 -1.88 -9.18
C VAL A 55 12.32 -1.41 -10.59
N LYS A 56 13.23 -0.71 -11.29
CA LYS A 56 13.00 -0.30 -12.68
C LYS A 56 12.77 -1.51 -13.60
N THR A 57 13.54 -2.60 -13.40
CA THR A 57 13.34 -3.85 -14.15
C THR A 57 11.98 -4.47 -13.85
N TYR A 58 11.54 -4.46 -12.58
CA TYR A 58 10.23 -5.01 -12.20
C TYR A 58 9.07 -4.18 -12.75
N LEU A 59 9.23 -2.86 -12.81
CA LEU A 59 8.25 -1.97 -13.43
C LEU A 59 8.16 -2.22 -14.94
N ALA A 60 9.29 -2.28 -15.63
CA ALA A 60 9.33 -2.59 -17.06
C ALA A 60 8.70 -3.96 -17.37
N TYR A 61 9.00 -4.98 -16.55
CA TYR A 61 8.38 -6.30 -16.67
C TYR A 61 6.85 -6.22 -16.53
N ALA A 62 6.35 -5.44 -15.58
CA ALA A 62 4.91 -5.31 -15.39
C ALA A 62 4.22 -4.55 -16.52
N GLU A 63 4.89 -3.56 -17.12
CA GLU A 63 4.39 -2.83 -18.28
C GLU A 63 4.35 -3.73 -19.52
N GLU A 64 5.40 -4.52 -19.77
CA GLU A 64 5.48 -5.48 -20.87
C GLU A 64 4.35 -6.50 -20.85
N TYR A 65 4.03 -7.03 -19.67
CA TYR A 65 2.95 -8.02 -19.48
C TYR A 65 1.58 -7.37 -19.14
N GLN A 66 1.43 -6.06 -19.32
CA GLN A 66 0.18 -5.29 -19.16
C GLN A 66 -0.51 -5.43 -17.79
N TYR A 67 0.26 -5.56 -16.71
CA TYR A 67 -0.27 -5.55 -15.35
C TYR A 67 -0.63 -4.12 -14.89
N THR A 68 -1.71 -3.56 -15.44
CA THR A 68 -2.15 -2.17 -15.21
C THR A 68 -2.79 -1.94 -13.83
N ASN A 69 -3.17 -3.02 -13.12
CA ASN A 69 -3.92 -2.91 -11.85
C ASN A 69 -3.03 -2.82 -10.59
N GLY A 70 -1.74 -2.74 -10.78
CA GLY A 70 -0.76 -2.52 -9.72
C GLY A 70 0.19 -3.69 -9.49
N ILE A 71 1.32 -3.34 -8.87
CA ILE A 71 2.42 -4.25 -8.57
C ILE A 71 2.62 -4.27 -7.07
N VAL A 72 2.83 -5.44 -6.52
CA VAL A 72 3.25 -5.64 -5.13
C VAL A 72 4.65 -6.21 -5.14
N ILE A 73 5.61 -5.47 -4.63
CA ILE A 73 6.99 -5.90 -4.49
C ILE A 73 7.22 -6.29 -3.04
N VAL A 74 7.62 -7.53 -2.81
CA VAL A 74 7.97 -8.04 -1.48
C VAL A 74 9.46 -8.34 -1.44
N SER A 75 10.18 -7.71 -0.50
CA SER A 75 11.62 -7.86 -0.34
C SER A 75 12.00 -8.46 1.01
N LEU A 76 13.13 -9.17 1.03
CA LEU A 76 13.77 -9.64 2.26
C LEU A 76 14.50 -8.52 3.00
N SER A 77 14.95 -7.49 2.28
CA SER A 77 15.65 -6.33 2.86
C SER A 77 14.72 -5.13 3.05
N LYS A 78 15.05 -4.28 4.02
CA LYS A 78 14.38 -2.99 4.17
C LYS A 78 14.73 -2.08 2.98
N PRO A 79 13.79 -1.28 2.50
CA PRO A 79 14.06 -0.35 1.42
C PRO A 79 15.01 0.77 1.91
N SER A 80 15.92 1.22 1.03
CA SER A 80 16.67 2.45 1.23
C SER A 80 15.78 3.67 0.89
N GLU A 81 16.13 4.85 1.40
CA GLU A 81 15.38 6.08 1.11
C GLU A 81 15.28 6.36 -0.40
N ASN A 82 16.40 6.19 -1.11
CA ASN A 82 16.41 6.35 -2.57
C ASN A 82 15.43 5.40 -3.27
N LEU A 83 15.32 4.16 -2.77
CA LEU A 83 14.39 3.17 -3.31
C LEU A 83 12.93 3.59 -3.03
N LEU A 84 12.65 4.09 -1.83
CA LEU A 84 11.32 4.61 -1.47
C LEU A 84 10.92 5.78 -2.36
N ASN A 85 11.84 6.70 -2.67
CA ASN A 85 11.57 7.83 -3.56
C ASN A 85 11.18 7.39 -4.98
N ILE A 86 11.82 6.35 -5.51
CA ILE A 86 11.44 5.75 -6.80
C ILE A 86 10.05 5.12 -6.71
N ILE A 87 9.78 4.36 -5.65
CA ILE A 87 8.47 3.73 -5.44
C ILE A 87 7.38 4.80 -5.34
N ARG A 88 7.62 5.88 -4.58
CA ARG A 88 6.70 7.01 -4.44
C ARG A 88 6.40 7.68 -5.77
N ALA A 89 7.43 7.91 -6.59
CA ALA A 89 7.26 8.51 -7.93
C ALA A 89 6.38 7.65 -8.85
N HIS A 90 6.45 6.33 -8.74
CA HIS A 90 5.66 5.40 -9.54
C HIS A 90 4.34 4.95 -8.88
N HIS A 91 4.13 5.28 -7.60
CA HIS A 91 2.96 4.82 -6.85
C HIS A 91 1.63 5.28 -7.46
N THR A 92 1.56 6.53 -7.92
CA THR A 92 0.36 7.10 -8.53
C THR A 92 0.08 6.50 -9.91
N ALA A 93 1.11 6.35 -10.74
CA ALA A 93 0.97 5.84 -12.11
C ALA A 93 0.73 4.34 -12.15
N ASN A 94 1.55 3.55 -11.44
CA ASN A 94 1.59 2.09 -11.56
C ASN A 94 1.05 1.39 -10.30
N LYS A 95 0.52 2.12 -9.31
CA LYS A 95 -0.02 1.59 -8.05
C LYS A 95 0.94 0.58 -7.38
N VAL A 96 2.20 0.97 -7.28
CA VAL A 96 3.26 0.13 -6.71
C VAL A 96 3.13 0.11 -5.19
N ALA A 97 2.99 -1.07 -4.61
CA ALA A 97 3.08 -1.27 -3.16
C ALA A 97 4.34 -2.07 -2.84
N PHE A 98 5.16 -1.55 -1.93
CA PHE A 98 6.36 -2.24 -1.47
C PHE A 98 6.15 -2.76 -0.06
N PHE A 99 6.46 -4.03 0.19
CA PHE A 99 6.41 -4.63 1.52
C PHE A 99 7.73 -5.31 1.86
N HIS A 100 8.14 -5.15 3.10
CA HIS A 100 9.14 -6.05 3.67
C HIS A 100 8.47 -7.37 4.05
N ILE A 101 9.10 -8.51 3.77
CA ILE A 101 8.49 -9.82 3.98
C ILE A 101 7.99 -10.05 5.42
N ARG A 102 8.66 -9.45 6.40
CA ARG A 102 8.24 -9.56 7.81
C ARG A 102 6.91 -8.87 8.10
N GLU A 103 6.57 -7.81 7.36
CA GLU A 103 5.29 -7.09 7.49
C GLU A 103 4.11 -7.96 7.06
N LEU A 104 4.37 -8.96 6.23
CA LEU A 104 3.35 -9.87 5.70
C LEU A 104 3.33 -11.25 6.40
N GLN A 105 4.13 -11.47 7.46
CA GLN A 105 4.11 -12.75 8.17
C GLN A 105 2.90 -12.92 9.09
N MET A 106 2.22 -11.81 9.40
CA MET A 106 0.97 -11.79 10.13
C MET A 106 0.11 -10.61 9.63
N ASP A 107 -1.19 -10.74 9.77
CA ASP A 107 -2.10 -9.63 9.48
C ASP A 107 -2.07 -8.61 10.64
N ILE A 108 -1.33 -7.52 10.43
CA ILE A 108 -1.17 -6.47 11.44
C ILE A 108 -2.51 -5.81 11.81
N THR A 109 -3.50 -5.84 10.93
CA THR A 109 -4.80 -5.22 11.17
C THR A 109 -5.62 -5.96 12.23
N THR A 110 -5.29 -7.23 12.54
CA THR A 110 -5.93 -8.02 13.60
C THR A 110 -5.32 -7.77 14.97
N HIS A 111 -4.19 -7.05 15.03
CA HIS A 111 -3.55 -6.76 16.31
C HIS A 111 -4.42 -5.77 17.11
N ARG A 112 -4.58 -6.00 18.42
CA ARG A 112 -5.44 -5.18 19.28
C ARG A 112 -5.10 -3.69 19.32
N MET A 113 -3.84 -3.34 19.04
CA MET A 113 -3.37 -1.94 18.95
C MET A 113 -3.54 -1.35 17.55
N SER A 114 -3.97 -2.16 16.58
CA SER A 114 -4.22 -1.68 15.24
C SER A 114 -5.49 -0.82 15.22
N VAL A 115 -5.39 0.31 14.58
CA VAL A 115 -6.49 1.27 14.44
C VAL A 115 -7.09 1.10 13.05
N PRO A 116 -8.42 0.88 12.93
CA PRO A 116 -9.06 0.73 11.62
C PRO A 116 -8.89 1.97 10.75
N HIS A 117 -8.43 1.75 9.52
CA HIS A 117 -8.27 2.76 8.49
C HIS A 117 -9.21 2.43 7.31
N ARG A 118 -9.84 3.44 6.74
CA ARG A 118 -10.74 3.32 5.60
C ARG A 118 -10.54 4.49 4.64
N ILE A 119 -10.41 4.22 3.35
CA ILE A 119 -10.45 5.26 2.32
C ILE A 119 -11.90 5.75 2.20
N LEU A 120 -12.10 7.06 2.25
CA LEU A 120 -13.41 7.64 2.01
C LEU A 120 -13.71 7.66 0.50
N PRO A 121 -14.89 7.17 0.09
CA PRO A 121 -15.37 7.42 -1.26
C PRO A 121 -15.51 8.92 -1.54
N PRO A 122 -15.38 9.39 -2.79
CA PRO A 122 -15.40 10.81 -3.12
C PRO A 122 -16.63 11.56 -2.60
N ASP A 123 -17.79 10.90 -2.61
CA ASP A 123 -19.05 11.52 -2.14
C ASP A 123 -19.04 11.69 -0.60
N GLU A 124 -18.60 10.68 0.14
CA GLU A 124 -18.47 10.77 1.60
C GLU A 124 -17.37 11.79 1.96
N ALA A 125 -16.27 11.82 1.22
CA ALA A 125 -15.18 12.78 1.43
C ALA A 125 -15.68 14.22 1.31
N LYS A 126 -16.46 14.55 0.29
CA LYS A 126 -17.07 15.88 0.12
C LYS A 126 -17.91 16.29 1.33
N VAL A 127 -18.81 15.41 1.79
CA VAL A 127 -19.67 15.67 2.96
C VAL A 127 -18.84 15.93 4.21
N VAL A 128 -17.77 15.13 4.42
CA VAL A 128 -16.87 15.30 5.56
C VAL A 128 -16.11 16.63 5.50
N LEU A 129 -15.59 16.98 4.33
CA LEU A 129 -14.86 18.24 4.12
C LEU A 129 -15.77 19.46 4.36
N GLU A 130 -16.97 19.46 3.80
CA GLU A 130 -17.96 20.54 3.99
C GLU A 130 -18.35 20.67 5.46
N LYS A 131 -18.66 19.56 6.13
CA LYS A 131 -19.01 19.54 7.55
C LYS A 131 -17.93 20.12 8.46
N ASN A 132 -16.66 19.83 8.13
CA ASN A 132 -15.50 20.30 8.90
C ASN A 132 -14.93 21.62 8.36
N ARG A 133 -15.57 22.25 7.34
CA ARG A 133 -15.14 23.50 6.70
C ARG A 133 -13.71 23.44 6.16
N VAL A 134 -13.32 22.28 5.64
CA VAL A 134 -12.03 22.06 5.01
C VAL A 134 -12.12 22.43 3.55
N LEU A 135 -11.42 23.50 3.12
CA LEU A 135 -11.41 23.99 1.75
C LEU A 135 -10.25 23.41 0.95
N LYS A 136 -9.12 23.19 1.61
CA LYS A 136 -7.89 22.62 1.05
C LYS A 136 -7.44 21.45 1.90
N PRO A 137 -7.84 20.21 1.55
CA PRO A 137 -7.50 19.03 2.35
C PRO A 137 -6.00 18.83 2.53
N GLU A 138 -5.22 19.14 1.49
CA GLU A 138 -3.76 19.05 1.47
C GLU A 138 -3.06 19.92 2.52
N ASP A 139 -3.62 21.10 2.82
CA ASP A 139 -3.04 22.05 3.78
C ASP A 139 -3.66 21.95 5.18
N GLN A 140 -4.93 21.50 5.27
CA GLN A 140 -5.73 21.61 6.49
C GLN A 140 -5.90 20.28 7.23
N LEU A 141 -5.71 19.14 6.55
CA LEU A 141 -5.75 17.84 7.20
C LEU A 141 -4.34 17.37 7.58
N PRO A 142 -4.20 16.66 8.69
CA PRO A 142 -2.95 15.97 9.00
C PRO A 142 -2.60 14.97 7.89
N TRP A 143 -1.33 14.86 7.57
CA TRP A 143 -0.87 13.96 6.51
C TRP A 143 -0.64 12.53 6.96
N ILE A 144 -0.73 11.60 6.02
CA ILE A 144 -0.28 10.22 6.13
C ILE A 144 0.55 9.88 4.89
N ASP A 145 1.69 9.23 5.10
CA ASP A 145 2.57 8.81 4.01
C ASP A 145 1.91 7.65 3.22
N SER A 146 1.99 7.70 1.90
CA SER A 146 1.54 6.62 1.04
C SER A 146 2.27 5.29 1.31
N GLN A 147 3.47 5.34 1.91
CA GLN A 147 4.27 4.19 2.32
C GLN A 147 4.01 3.76 3.78
N ASP A 148 3.12 4.44 4.51
CA ASP A 148 2.63 3.91 5.79
C ASP A 148 2.00 2.53 5.59
N ILE A 149 2.28 1.60 6.52
CA ILE A 149 1.83 0.21 6.38
C ILE A 149 0.30 0.11 6.29
N GLN A 150 -0.44 0.90 7.05
CA GLN A 150 -1.91 0.90 7.01
C GLN A 150 -2.42 1.47 5.68
N ALA A 151 -1.80 2.54 5.19
CA ALA A 151 -2.14 3.13 3.89
C ALA A 151 -1.91 2.12 2.75
N ARG A 152 -0.78 1.40 2.76
CA ARG A 152 -0.49 0.34 1.77
C ARG A 152 -1.48 -0.83 1.83
N ILE A 153 -1.87 -1.27 3.04
CA ILE A 153 -2.82 -2.36 3.25
C ILE A 153 -4.19 -2.01 2.67
N ILE A 154 -4.70 -0.82 2.95
CA ILE A 154 -5.99 -0.36 2.39
C ILE A 154 -5.88 0.05 0.92
N GLY A 155 -4.65 0.26 0.42
CA GLY A 155 -4.35 0.66 -0.95
C GLY A 155 -4.63 2.12 -1.23
N ALA A 156 -4.39 2.97 -0.25
CA ALA A 156 -4.49 4.41 -0.40
C ALA A 156 -3.45 4.94 -1.39
N VAL A 157 -3.83 5.94 -2.13
CA VAL A 157 -2.95 6.67 -3.06
C VAL A 157 -2.91 8.14 -2.65
N PRO A 158 -1.86 8.89 -3.06
CA PRO A 158 -1.81 10.33 -2.81
C PRO A 158 -3.07 11.02 -3.33
N GLY A 159 -3.67 11.87 -2.50
CA GLY A 159 -4.96 12.53 -2.76
C GLY A 159 -6.14 11.91 -2.03
N ASP A 160 -6.03 10.68 -1.53
CA ASP A 160 -7.10 10.04 -0.78
C ASP A 160 -7.28 10.65 0.60
N ILE A 161 -8.54 10.72 1.06
CA ILE A 161 -8.87 11.04 2.45
C ILE A 161 -9.12 9.74 3.20
N ILE A 162 -8.40 9.55 4.29
CA ILE A 162 -8.44 8.34 5.10
C ILE A 162 -9.13 8.63 6.41
N GLU A 163 -10.17 7.87 6.69
CA GLU A 163 -10.87 7.86 7.98
C GLU A 163 -10.18 6.86 8.91
N ILE A 164 -9.88 7.30 10.12
CA ILE A 164 -9.23 6.52 11.18
C ILE A 164 -10.14 6.50 12.39
N THR A 165 -10.59 5.30 12.78
CA THR A 165 -11.41 5.11 13.97
C THR A 165 -10.55 4.71 15.15
N ARG A 166 -10.40 5.61 16.13
CA ARG A 166 -9.60 5.38 17.33
C ARG A 166 -10.50 5.31 18.57
N HIS A 167 -10.18 4.40 19.47
CA HIS A 167 -10.78 4.38 20.81
C HIS A 167 -9.96 5.24 21.79
N SER A 168 -10.67 6.03 22.58
CA SER A 168 -10.10 6.83 23.67
C SER A 168 -10.84 6.47 24.96
N ASP A 169 -10.11 6.31 26.04
CA ASP A 169 -10.68 5.96 27.34
C ASP A 169 -11.62 7.04 27.89
N THR A 170 -11.40 8.30 27.47
CA THR A 170 -12.18 9.46 27.94
C THR A 170 -13.37 9.80 27.05
N VAL A 171 -13.26 9.64 25.72
CA VAL A 171 -14.26 10.07 24.73
C VAL A 171 -14.96 8.89 24.05
N GLY A 172 -14.46 7.68 24.26
CA GLY A 172 -14.95 6.48 23.60
C GLY A 172 -14.43 6.40 22.16
N LYS A 173 -15.32 6.34 21.18
CA LYS A 173 -14.95 6.24 19.76
C LYS A 173 -14.74 7.62 19.16
N CYS A 174 -13.53 7.88 18.66
CA CYS A 174 -13.16 9.10 17.94
C CYS A 174 -12.82 8.80 16.49
N ILE A 175 -13.22 9.69 15.59
CA ILE A 175 -12.94 9.61 14.16
C ILE A 175 -11.97 10.74 13.81
N TYR A 176 -10.88 10.37 13.14
CA TYR A 176 -9.87 11.29 12.61
C TYR A 176 -9.80 11.14 11.10
N TYR A 177 -9.45 12.23 10.43
CA TYR A 177 -9.24 12.24 8.98
C TYR A 177 -7.80 12.63 8.68
N ARG A 178 -7.21 11.95 7.70
CA ARG A 178 -5.87 12.26 7.20
C ARG A 178 -5.89 12.34 5.68
N TYR A 179 -5.05 13.22 5.16
CA TYR A 179 -4.82 13.34 3.72
C TYR A 179 -3.59 12.51 3.34
N CYS A 180 -3.72 11.63 2.33
CA CYS A 180 -2.63 10.82 1.87
C CYS A 180 -1.70 11.64 0.98
N VAL A 181 -0.41 11.68 1.31
CA VAL A 181 0.64 12.34 0.53
C VAL A 181 1.66 11.34 0.03
N ALA A 182 2.37 11.67 -1.03
CA ALA A 182 3.41 10.79 -1.56
C ALA A 182 4.57 10.65 -0.57
N ASP A 183 4.99 11.76 0.05
CA ASP A 183 6.04 11.81 1.06
C ASP A 183 5.73 12.92 2.08
N VAL A 184 5.70 12.57 3.35
CA VAL A 184 5.48 13.53 4.45
C VAL A 184 6.67 14.47 4.66
N ASN A 185 7.88 14.07 4.22
CA ASN A 185 9.10 14.86 4.44
C ASN A 185 9.37 15.91 3.36
N VAL A 186 8.64 15.89 2.25
CA VAL A 186 8.87 16.75 1.06
C VAL A 186 7.72 17.74 0.84
N ALA A 187 6.70 17.68 1.66
CA ALA A 187 5.52 18.56 1.54
C ALA A 187 5.72 19.88 2.28
#